data_d3cb6fe7f941e36c5923f6e3434b4ee1
#
_entry.id   d3cb6fe7f941e36c5923f6e3434b4ee1
#
_cell.length_a   1.000
_cell.length_b   1.000
_cell.length_c   1.000
_cell.angle_alpha   90.00
_cell.angle_beta   90.00
_cell.angle_gamma   90.00
#
_symmetry.space_group_name_H-M   'P 1'
#
loop_
_entity.id
_entity.type
_entity.pdbx_description
1 polymer ?
#
loop_
_entity_poly.entity_id
_entity_poly.type
_entity_poly.pdbx_seq_one_letter_code
_entity_poly.pdbx_strand_id
1 'polypeptide(L)'
;AQTGNYFLSHYVPDDDRFDHVCFSMAQSSQGPLYFASKAGILQFDGRNWNQFNDAGPAYTLATAADGDVYWGGANGFGKLSASVNGFVSAHSLSGNIAKDVFQNIVVGDKVYFLTDDALHQYNTRNTKITTLKATTKAGALTGIFSLYSQV
;
A
#
# COMPACT_ATOMS: atom_id res chain seq x y z
N ALA A 1 35.47 3.12 -21.77
CA ALA A 1 34.63 3.72 -20.73
C ALA A 1 33.38 4.29 -21.41
N GLN A 2 32.22 3.65 -21.19
CA GLN A 2 30.94 4.22 -21.62
C GLN A 2 30.56 5.33 -20.64
N THR A 3 30.69 6.56 -21.05
CA THR A 3 30.06 7.69 -20.39
C THR A 3 28.63 7.78 -20.90
N GLY A 4 27.71 7.09 -20.24
CA GLY A 4 26.28 7.24 -20.48
C GLY A 4 25.79 8.52 -19.81
N ASN A 5 25.22 9.44 -20.59
CA ASN A 5 24.44 10.53 -20.03
C ASN A 5 23.11 9.96 -19.52
N TYR A 6 22.94 9.93 -18.20
CA TYR A 6 21.65 9.61 -17.61
C TYR A 6 20.71 10.82 -17.78
N PHE A 7 19.63 10.63 -18.53
CA PHE A 7 18.54 11.59 -18.53
C PHE A 7 17.75 11.41 -17.22
N LEU A 8 17.89 12.38 -16.34
CA LEU A 8 17.14 12.43 -15.08
C LEU A 8 15.94 13.34 -15.29
N SER A 9 14.73 12.79 -15.18
CA SER A 9 13.51 13.59 -15.17
C SER A 9 13.03 13.76 -13.74
N HIS A 10 12.72 14.99 -13.37
CA HIS A 10 12.23 15.35 -12.04
C HIS A 10 10.75 15.67 -12.11
N TYR A 11 9.94 14.86 -11.45
CA TYR A 11 8.49 15.03 -11.40
C TYR A 11 8.10 15.42 -9.99
N VAL A 12 7.60 16.63 -9.83
CA VAL A 12 7.09 17.13 -8.53
C VAL A 12 5.65 17.55 -8.73
N PRO A 13 4.74 17.25 -7.81
CA PRO A 13 3.42 17.84 -7.82
C PRO A 13 3.51 19.35 -7.69
N ASP A 14 2.93 20.09 -8.63
CA ASP A 14 2.90 21.57 -8.64
C ASP A 14 1.87 22.14 -7.66
N ASP A 15 1.52 21.42 -6.60
CA ASP A 15 0.43 21.79 -5.71
C ASP A 15 0.85 21.66 -4.25
N ASP A 16 0.80 22.76 -3.51
CA ASP A 16 1.10 22.83 -2.08
C ASP A 16 0.17 21.96 -1.20
N ARG A 17 -0.90 21.39 -1.79
CA ARG A 17 -1.79 20.46 -1.10
C ARG A 17 -1.20 19.07 -0.95
N PHE A 18 -0.16 18.75 -1.71
CA PHE A 18 0.50 17.45 -1.63
C PHE A 18 1.53 17.46 -0.50
N ASP A 19 1.47 16.43 0.33
CA ASP A 19 2.50 16.19 1.34
C ASP A 19 3.79 15.70 0.65
N HIS A 20 4.89 16.39 0.91
CA HIS A 20 6.20 16.03 0.36
C HIS A 20 6.86 14.84 1.06
N VAL A 21 6.24 14.30 2.12
CA VAL A 21 6.76 13.13 2.84
C VAL A 21 6.09 11.87 2.32
N CYS A 22 6.88 11.02 1.67
CA CYS A 22 6.45 9.70 1.21
C CYS A 22 6.93 8.63 2.19
N PHE A 23 6.00 7.86 2.75
CA PHE A 23 6.30 6.75 3.66
C PHE A 23 6.56 5.43 2.92
N SER A 24 5.89 5.22 1.80
CA SER A 24 5.97 4.00 1.01
C SER A 24 5.61 4.28 -0.44
N MET A 25 6.12 3.46 -1.34
CA MET A 25 5.85 3.55 -2.78
C MET A 25 5.54 2.16 -3.33
N ALA A 26 4.59 2.09 -4.26
CA ALA A 26 4.29 0.88 -5.02
C ALA A 26 3.97 1.22 -6.47
N GLN A 27 4.27 0.29 -7.38
CA GLN A 27 3.89 0.41 -8.78
C GLN A 27 2.81 -0.61 -9.10
N SER A 28 1.71 -0.17 -9.71
CA SER A 28 0.70 -1.07 -10.25
C SER A 28 1.26 -1.84 -11.45
N SER A 29 0.80 -3.06 -11.66
CA SER A 29 1.10 -3.83 -12.89
C SER A 29 0.65 -3.12 -14.18
N GLN A 30 -0.25 -2.16 -14.08
CA GLN A 30 -0.76 -1.35 -15.20
C GLN A 30 0.04 -0.06 -15.44
N GLY A 31 1.11 0.17 -14.69
CA GLY A 31 2.07 1.24 -14.91
C GLY A 31 2.09 2.37 -13.87
N PRO A 32 0.95 2.89 -13.36
CA PRO A 32 0.97 4.00 -12.41
C PRO A 32 1.77 3.71 -11.14
N LEU A 33 2.44 4.75 -10.65
CA LEU A 33 3.12 4.77 -9.35
C LEU A 33 2.17 5.30 -8.27
N TYR A 34 2.24 4.74 -7.09
CA TYR A 34 1.48 5.18 -5.92
C TYR A 34 2.42 5.48 -4.77
N PHE A 35 2.10 6.53 -4.03
CA PHE A 35 2.90 7.03 -2.91
C PHE A 35 1.99 7.19 -1.70
N ALA A 36 2.35 6.55 -0.60
CA ALA A 36 1.66 6.71 0.68
C ALA A 36 2.18 7.95 1.40
N SER A 37 1.29 8.78 1.87
CA SER A 37 1.62 10.00 2.61
C SER A 37 0.64 10.24 3.75
N LYS A 38 0.94 11.21 4.59
CA LYS A 38 0.05 11.66 5.66
C LYS A 38 -1.25 12.26 5.12
N ALA A 39 -1.23 12.81 3.92
CA ALA A 39 -2.40 13.39 3.26
C ALA A 39 -3.24 12.36 2.49
N GLY A 40 -2.84 11.09 2.46
CA GLY A 40 -3.50 10.02 1.70
C GLY A 40 -2.57 9.32 0.72
N ILE A 41 -3.12 8.84 -0.38
CA ILE A 41 -2.37 8.16 -1.41
C ILE A 41 -2.32 9.05 -2.66
N LEU A 42 -1.11 9.27 -3.16
CA LEU A 42 -0.88 9.96 -4.43
C LEU A 42 -0.67 8.92 -5.53
N GLN A 43 -1.22 9.18 -6.70
CA GLN A 43 -0.97 8.43 -7.93
C GLN A 43 -0.25 9.31 -8.94
N PHE A 44 0.73 8.74 -9.61
CA PHE A 44 1.38 9.33 -10.77
C PHE A 44 1.28 8.38 -11.97
N ASP A 45 0.63 8.82 -13.04
CA ASP A 45 0.41 8.01 -14.25
C ASP A 45 1.50 8.22 -15.34
N GLY A 46 2.55 8.96 -15.00
CA GLY A 46 3.61 9.38 -15.93
C GLY A 46 3.43 10.81 -16.45
N ARG A 47 2.27 11.43 -16.20
CA ARG A 47 1.93 12.78 -16.64
C ARG A 47 1.18 13.60 -15.58
N ASN A 48 0.18 12.97 -14.96
CA ASN A 48 -0.73 13.64 -14.04
C ASN A 48 -0.59 13.07 -12.63
N TRP A 49 -0.84 13.93 -11.66
CA TRP A 49 -0.94 13.57 -10.25
C TRP A 49 -2.41 13.55 -9.81
N ASN A 50 -2.81 12.46 -9.18
CA ASN A 50 -4.13 12.31 -8.55
C ASN A 50 -3.96 11.99 -7.06
N GLN A 51 -4.88 12.46 -6.23
CA GLN A 51 -4.86 12.19 -4.80
C GLN A 51 -6.13 11.45 -4.37
N PHE A 52 -5.94 10.41 -3.56
CA PHE A 52 -7.01 9.64 -2.93
C PHE A 52 -7.02 9.94 -1.44
N ASN A 53 -7.96 10.77 -1.01
CA ASN A 53 -8.11 11.16 0.40
C ASN A 53 -8.95 10.15 1.20
N ASP A 54 -9.74 9.32 0.52
CA ASP A 54 -10.67 8.37 1.14
C ASP A 54 -9.93 7.29 1.96
N ALA A 55 -8.65 7.03 1.67
CA ALA A 55 -7.81 6.16 2.46
C ALA A 55 -7.40 6.77 3.81
N GLY A 56 -7.52 8.11 3.98
CA GLY A 56 -6.90 8.82 5.07
C GLY A 56 -5.38 8.74 5.04
N PRO A 57 -4.66 9.06 6.13
CA PRO A 57 -3.22 8.91 6.20
C PRO A 57 -2.79 7.47 5.89
N ALA A 58 -1.99 7.30 4.85
CA ALA A 58 -1.48 6.01 4.40
C ALA A 58 0.00 5.87 4.78
N TYR A 59 0.39 4.71 5.31
CA TYR A 59 1.76 4.45 5.78
C TYR A 59 2.50 3.43 4.93
N THR A 60 1.79 2.50 4.32
CA THR A 60 2.39 1.38 3.60
C THR A 60 1.60 0.99 2.36
N LEU A 61 2.31 0.58 1.31
CA LEU A 61 1.76 0.12 0.04
C LEU A 61 2.46 -1.17 -0.40
N ALA A 62 1.71 -2.08 -1.00
CA ALA A 62 2.26 -3.26 -1.64
C ALA A 62 1.41 -3.65 -2.85
N THR A 63 2.07 -4.09 -3.93
CA THR A 63 1.41 -4.58 -5.14
C THR A 63 1.30 -6.09 -5.09
N ALA A 64 0.12 -6.64 -5.27
CA ALA A 64 -0.10 -8.07 -5.34
C ALA A 64 -0.09 -8.61 -6.78
N ALA A 65 -0.06 -9.93 -6.91
CA ALA A 65 -0.01 -10.62 -8.18
C ALA A 65 -1.27 -10.40 -9.06
N ASP A 66 -2.40 -10.01 -8.45
CA ASP A 66 -3.61 -9.60 -9.16
C ASP A 66 -3.49 -8.23 -9.85
N GLY A 67 -2.39 -7.50 -9.57
CA GLY A 67 -2.11 -6.17 -10.11
C GLY A 67 -2.69 -5.03 -9.29
N ASP A 68 -3.51 -5.31 -8.30
CA ASP A 68 -4.04 -4.32 -7.38
C ASP A 68 -2.95 -3.85 -6.39
N VAL A 69 -3.03 -2.60 -5.98
CA VAL A 69 -2.19 -2.03 -4.93
C VAL A 69 -2.96 -2.01 -3.62
N TYR A 70 -2.37 -2.60 -2.61
CA TYR A 70 -2.93 -2.68 -1.26
C TYR A 70 -2.27 -1.65 -0.36
N TRP A 71 -3.07 -0.97 0.46
CA TRP A 71 -2.63 0.09 1.36
C TRP A 71 -2.96 -0.25 2.82
N GLY A 72 -2.13 0.22 3.71
CA GLY A 72 -2.36 0.27 5.15
C GLY A 72 -2.08 1.67 5.68
N GLY A 73 -2.85 2.11 6.66
CA GLY A 73 -2.73 3.46 7.18
C GLY A 73 -3.41 3.64 8.53
N ALA A 74 -3.68 4.89 8.87
CA ALA A 74 -4.43 5.22 10.06
C ALA A 74 -5.86 4.69 9.95
N ASN A 75 -6.29 3.93 10.94
CA ASN A 75 -7.62 3.36 11.03
C ASN A 75 -7.97 2.25 10.02
N GLY A 76 -6.98 1.58 9.44
CA GLY A 76 -7.28 0.39 8.68
C GLY A 76 -6.43 0.13 7.45
N PHE A 77 -6.97 -0.68 6.56
CA PHE A 77 -6.32 -1.11 5.32
C PHE A 77 -7.34 -1.35 4.22
N GLY A 78 -6.85 -1.38 3.00
CA GLY A 78 -7.70 -1.58 1.84
C GLY A 78 -6.92 -1.85 0.56
N LYS A 79 -7.59 -1.67 -0.55
CA LYS A 79 -7.00 -1.78 -1.88
C LYS A 79 -7.39 -0.61 -2.79
N LEU A 80 -6.52 -0.31 -3.72
CA LEU A 80 -6.80 0.55 -4.86
C LEU A 80 -7.19 -0.35 -6.03
N SER A 81 -8.34 -0.11 -6.60
CA SER A 81 -8.77 -0.83 -7.80
C SER A 81 -9.34 0.11 -8.84
N ALA A 82 -9.07 -0.20 -10.10
CA ALA A 82 -9.63 0.52 -11.21
C ALA A 82 -11.11 0.12 -11.40
N SER A 83 -11.98 1.13 -11.55
CA SER A 83 -13.35 0.90 -11.97
C SER A 83 -13.41 0.62 -13.48
N VAL A 84 -14.58 0.16 -13.95
CA VAL A 84 -14.84 -0.11 -15.38
C VAL A 84 -14.58 1.12 -16.26
N ASN A 85 -14.67 2.32 -15.71
CA ASN A 85 -14.41 3.58 -16.41
C ASN A 85 -12.96 4.06 -16.31
N GLY A 86 -12.06 3.24 -15.79
CA GLY A 86 -10.64 3.58 -15.63
C GLY A 86 -10.32 4.48 -14.45
N PHE A 87 -11.32 4.92 -13.68
CA PHE A 87 -11.07 5.66 -12.45
C PHE A 87 -10.60 4.70 -11.35
N VAL A 88 -9.51 5.05 -10.69
CA VAL A 88 -9.03 4.32 -9.52
C VAL A 88 -9.74 4.88 -8.28
N SER A 89 -10.11 3.99 -7.36
CA SER A 89 -10.67 4.36 -6.06
C SER A 89 -10.08 3.52 -4.94
N ALA A 90 -10.04 4.09 -3.75
CA ALA A 90 -9.58 3.41 -2.54
C ALA A 90 -10.77 2.70 -1.88
N HIS A 91 -10.69 1.38 -1.76
CA HIS A 91 -11.70 0.57 -1.10
C HIS A 91 -11.16 0.05 0.23
N SER A 92 -11.85 0.36 1.32
CA SER A 92 -11.54 -0.21 2.63
C SER A 92 -11.90 -1.70 2.67
N LEU A 93 -10.96 -2.50 3.18
CA LEU A 93 -11.15 -3.93 3.47
C LEU A 93 -11.22 -4.20 4.97
N SER A 94 -10.87 -3.22 5.80
CA SER A 94 -10.72 -3.40 7.25
C SER A 94 -12.06 -3.60 7.99
N GLY A 95 -13.18 -3.23 7.40
CA GLY A 95 -14.49 -3.33 8.05
C GLY A 95 -14.51 -2.62 9.41
N ASN A 96 -14.67 -3.37 10.50
CA ASN A 96 -14.66 -2.85 11.87
C ASN A 96 -13.25 -2.77 12.50
N ILE A 97 -12.19 -3.06 11.74
CA ILE A 97 -10.81 -3.00 12.23
C ILE A 97 -10.34 -1.55 12.10
N ALA A 98 -10.53 -0.77 13.17
CA ALA A 98 -10.10 0.63 13.27
C ALA A 98 -8.75 0.71 14.00
N LYS A 99 -7.71 0.15 13.39
CA LYS A 99 -6.34 0.08 13.91
C LYS A 99 -5.35 0.59 12.88
N ASP A 100 -4.29 1.21 13.36
CA ASP A 100 -3.20 1.65 12.49
C ASP A 100 -2.46 0.45 11.93
N VAL A 101 -2.26 0.45 10.62
CA VAL A 101 -1.49 -0.55 9.89
C VAL A 101 -0.16 0.04 9.47
N PHE A 102 0.91 -0.42 10.08
CA PHE A 102 2.26 0.13 9.89
C PHE A 102 3.03 -0.54 8.77
N GLN A 103 2.68 -1.77 8.44
CA GLN A 103 3.36 -2.54 7.41
C GLN A 103 2.39 -3.48 6.70
N ASN A 104 2.57 -3.64 5.40
CA ASN A 104 1.96 -4.71 4.64
C ASN A 104 3.00 -5.41 3.77
N ILE A 105 2.78 -6.70 3.51
CA ILE A 105 3.58 -7.49 2.59
C ILE A 105 2.67 -8.41 1.78
N VAL A 106 3.15 -8.78 0.60
CA VAL A 106 2.49 -9.74 -0.28
C VAL A 106 3.29 -11.03 -0.33
N VAL A 107 2.62 -12.17 -0.14
CA VAL A 107 3.21 -13.50 -0.28
C VAL A 107 2.25 -14.37 -1.09
N GLY A 108 2.58 -14.62 -2.33
CA GLY A 108 1.71 -15.34 -3.26
C GLY A 108 0.39 -14.61 -3.50
N ASP A 109 -0.72 -15.26 -3.19
CA ASP A 109 -2.08 -14.73 -3.29
C ASP A 109 -2.63 -14.13 -1.98
N LYS A 110 -1.73 -13.82 -1.05
CA LYS A 110 -2.09 -13.29 0.26
C LYS A 110 -1.41 -11.97 0.52
N VAL A 111 -2.17 -11.03 1.06
CA VAL A 111 -1.68 -9.76 1.56
C VAL A 111 -1.81 -9.75 3.08
N TYR A 112 -0.72 -9.44 3.76
CA TYR A 112 -0.65 -9.38 5.20
C TYR A 112 -0.56 -7.94 5.66
N PHE A 113 -1.37 -7.57 6.61
CA PHE A 113 -1.41 -6.25 7.23
C PHE A 113 -1.10 -6.38 8.71
N LEU A 114 -0.09 -5.66 9.16
CA LEU A 114 0.37 -5.68 10.53
C LEU A 114 -0.18 -4.49 11.31
N THR A 115 -0.89 -4.79 12.40
CA THR A 115 -1.25 -3.84 13.45
C THR A 115 -0.39 -4.08 14.69
N ASP A 116 -0.58 -3.30 15.73
CA ASP A 116 0.16 -3.44 17.00
C ASP A 116 -0.13 -4.75 17.75
N ASP A 117 -1.32 -5.34 17.55
CA ASP A 117 -1.82 -6.50 18.30
C ASP A 117 -2.17 -7.71 17.42
N ALA A 118 -2.17 -7.57 16.10
CA ALA A 118 -2.64 -8.62 15.21
C ALA A 118 -1.98 -8.58 13.82
N LEU A 119 -2.00 -9.72 13.16
CA LEU A 119 -1.69 -9.87 11.75
C LEU A 119 -2.97 -10.25 11.01
N HIS A 120 -3.38 -9.40 10.07
CA HIS A 120 -4.54 -9.63 9.23
C HIS A 120 -4.09 -10.15 7.88
N GLN A 121 -4.57 -11.32 7.49
CA GLN A 121 -4.31 -11.94 6.20
C GLN A 121 -5.52 -11.77 5.30
N TYR A 122 -5.36 -11.11 4.19
CA TYR A 122 -6.35 -11.03 3.11
C TYR A 122 -5.95 -11.97 1.97
N ASN A 123 -6.88 -12.80 1.53
CA ASN A 123 -6.67 -13.68 0.38
C ASN A 123 -7.29 -13.04 -0.86
N THR A 124 -6.48 -12.76 -1.89
CA THR A 124 -6.90 -12.06 -3.10
C THR A 124 -7.86 -12.87 -3.97
N ARG A 125 -7.83 -14.21 -3.89
CA ARG A 125 -8.67 -15.09 -4.70
C ARG A 125 -10.09 -15.23 -4.18
N ASN A 126 -10.24 -15.36 -2.87
CA ASN A 126 -11.56 -15.61 -2.25
C ASN A 126 -12.04 -14.45 -1.37
N THR A 127 -11.32 -13.34 -1.34
CA THR A 127 -11.64 -12.10 -0.60
C THR A 127 -11.83 -12.29 0.91
N LYS A 128 -11.31 -13.40 1.48
CA LYS A 128 -11.45 -13.72 2.90
C LYS A 128 -10.36 -13.05 3.72
N ILE A 129 -10.75 -12.50 4.85
CA ILE A 129 -9.83 -11.96 5.86
C ILE A 129 -9.75 -12.96 7.03
N THR A 130 -8.52 -13.25 7.44
CA THR A 130 -8.23 -14.06 8.64
C THR A 130 -7.35 -13.24 9.57
N THR A 131 -7.70 -13.15 10.83
CA THR A 131 -6.96 -12.40 11.84
C THR A 131 -6.23 -13.35 12.77
N LEU A 132 -4.91 -13.17 12.88
CA LEU A 132 -4.03 -13.86 13.82
C LEU A 132 -3.65 -12.87 14.93
N LYS A 133 -4.17 -13.06 16.11
CA LYS A 133 -3.84 -12.20 17.27
C LYS A 133 -2.56 -12.68 17.94
N ALA A 134 -1.75 -11.74 18.42
CA ALA A 134 -0.63 -12.06 19.29
C ALA A 134 -1.13 -12.68 20.59
N THR A 135 -0.64 -13.87 20.92
CA THR A 135 -1.05 -14.62 22.12
C THR A 135 -0.26 -14.27 23.38
N THR A 136 0.79 -13.48 23.24
CA THR A 136 1.64 -13.09 24.37
C THR A 136 1.33 -11.69 24.86
N LYS A 137 1.20 -11.54 26.17
CA LYS A 137 0.99 -10.25 26.85
C LYS A 137 2.23 -9.32 26.80
N ALA A 138 3.30 -9.72 26.19
CA ALA A 138 4.59 -9.01 26.20
C ALA A 138 4.89 -8.40 24.83
N GLY A 139 4.48 -7.15 24.63
CA GLY A 139 4.96 -6.31 23.57
C GLY A 139 4.05 -6.24 22.33
N ALA A 140 4.17 -5.13 21.60
CA ALA A 140 3.53 -4.91 20.32
C ALA A 140 4.26 -5.66 19.20
N LEU A 141 3.52 -6.04 18.14
CA LEU A 141 4.11 -6.55 16.90
C LEU A 141 4.81 -5.39 16.17
N THR A 142 6.09 -5.56 15.81
CA THR A 142 6.92 -4.47 15.26
C THR A 142 7.27 -4.62 13.79
N GLY A 143 7.09 -5.81 13.20
CA GLY A 143 7.40 -5.99 11.79
C GLY A 143 7.11 -7.40 11.27
N ILE A 144 6.96 -7.49 9.95
CA ILE A 144 6.81 -8.73 9.20
C ILE A 144 7.81 -8.75 8.05
N PHE A 145 8.37 -9.93 7.77
CA PHE A 145 9.34 -10.13 6.71
C PHE A 145 8.96 -11.35 5.87
N SER A 146 9.11 -11.23 4.56
CA SER A 146 9.06 -12.36 3.65
C SER A 146 10.46 -12.92 3.47
N LEU A 147 10.64 -14.19 3.82
CA LEU A 147 11.87 -14.91 3.54
C LEU A 147 11.66 -15.73 2.26
N TYR A 148 12.54 -15.54 1.27
CA TYR A 148 12.61 -16.45 0.14
C TYR A 148 13.17 -17.78 0.63
N SER A 149 12.33 -18.82 0.70
CA SER A 149 12.87 -20.17 0.73
C SER A 149 13.30 -20.51 -0.71
N GLN A 150 14.57 -20.62 -0.96
CA GLN A 150 15.06 -21.30 -2.16
C GLN A 150 14.66 -22.75 -2.05
N VAL A 151 13.81 -23.18 -2.96
CA VAL A 151 13.56 -24.59 -3.19
C VAL A 151 14.72 -25.14 -4.01
#